data_3b5557ece42d045a23c004d504e3ae76
#
_entry.id   3b5557ece42d045a23c004d504e3ae76
#
_cell.length_a   1.000
_cell.length_b   1.000
_cell.length_c   1.000
_cell.angle_alpha   90.00
_cell.angle_beta   90.00
_cell.angle_gamma   90.00
#
_symmetry.space_group_name_H-M   'P 1'
#
loop_
_entity.id
_entity.type
_entity.pdbx_description
1 polymer ?
#
loop_
_entity_poly.entity_id
_entity_poly.type
_entity_poly.pdbx_seq_one_letter_code
_entity_poly.pdbx_strand_id
1 'polypeptide(L)'
;RQVFGLTIGQQAYQMGTGAPDFNISRPASIDYYGIIINSGTSQPLELPLWVYTESDWQEIPVKSIQSSMPQGVWDDDGFPWRTLTFWPVPNASGVQVAIYNGVLLSQFTDATTKLQFPPAYLKCIRYNLAVDLAGEFPGQLTQAIVSQAASAKAIIKTQNLKPLPMRCDPMLVSPRGAYYNWKTDNANFRG
;
A
#
# COMPACT_ATOMS: atom_id res chain seq x y z
N ARG A 1 5.67 -6.62 4.87
CA ARG A 1 5.95 -5.67 5.95
C ARG A 1 7.45 -5.47 6.10
N GLN A 2 7.88 -4.22 6.10
CA GLN A 2 9.26 -3.80 6.32
C GLN A 2 9.28 -2.72 7.38
N VAL A 3 10.32 -2.68 8.21
CA VAL A 3 10.42 -1.75 9.35
C VAL A 3 11.74 -1.01 9.26
N PHE A 4 11.70 0.31 9.40
CA PHE A 4 12.85 1.20 9.34
C PHE A 4 12.86 2.16 10.53
N GLY A 5 14.06 2.45 11.05
CA GLY A 5 14.22 3.44 12.10
C GLY A 5 14.09 4.86 11.57
N LEU A 6 13.46 5.73 12.34
CA LEU A 6 13.45 7.17 12.05
C LEU A 6 14.53 7.87 12.86
N THR A 7 15.20 8.82 12.22
CA THR A 7 16.27 9.64 12.83
C THR A 7 15.68 10.91 13.43
N ILE A 8 16.11 11.27 14.62
CA ILE A 8 15.68 12.51 15.30
C ILE A 8 16.00 13.72 14.43
N GLY A 9 15.00 14.56 14.20
CA GLY A 9 15.12 15.79 13.41
C GLY A 9 15.12 15.61 11.89
N GLN A 10 15.13 14.37 11.38
CA GLN A 10 15.01 14.11 9.95
C GLN A 10 13.54 13.98 9.56
N GLN A 11 13.12 14.78 8.60
CA GLN A 11 11.73 14.81 8.12
C GLN A 11 11.53 13.95 6.88
N ALA A 12 12.43 14.00 5.91
CA ALA A 12 12.33 13.33 4.62
C ALA A 12 13.29 12.14 4.54
N TYR A 13 12.81 11.03 3.99
CA TYR A 13 13.54 9.78 3.82
C TYR A 13 13.39 9.27 2.40
N GLN A 14 14.50 8.92 1.80
CA GLN A 14 14.51 8.34 0.44
C GLN A 14 14.41 6.83 0.50
N MET A 15 13.54 6.27 -0.34
CA MET A 15 13.28 4.84 -0.44
C MET A 15 13.45 4.34 -1.87
N GLY A 16 14.23 3.28 -2.02
CA GLY A 16 14.48 2.65 -3.33
C GLY A 16 15.79 1.86 -3.31
N THR A 17 16.10 1.20 -4.41
CA THR A 17 17.36 0.47 -4.55
C THR A 17 18.53 1.44 -4.52
N GLY A 18 19.45 1.25 -3.55
CA GLY A 18 20.58 2.14 -3.34
C GLY A 18 20.25 3.47 -2.67
N ALA A 19 19.03 3.65 -2.16
CA ALA A 19 18.66 4.84 -1.39
C ALA A 19 19.41 4.89 -0.06
N PRO A 20 19.78 6.11 0.42
CA PRO A 20 20.59 6.27 1.63
C PRO A 20 19.83 5.89 2.90
N ASP A 21 18.51 6.07 2.96
CA ASP A 21 17.72 5.85 4.17
C ASP A 21 17.06 4.46 4.18
N PHE A 22 16.23 4.15 3.20
CA PHE A 22 15.50 2.89 3.10
C PHE A 22 15.90 2.14 1.84
N ASN A 23 17.01 1.40 1.91
CA ASN A 23 17.55 0.65 0.79
C ASN A 23 16.73 -0.65 0.56
N ILE A 24 15.68 -0.53 -0.22
CA ILE A 24 14.81 -1.65 -0.62
C ILE A 24 14.43 -1.51 -2.09
N SER A 25 13.97 -2.61 -2.70
CA SER A 25 13.35 -2.51 -4.02
C SER A 25 12.15 -1.57 -3.96
N ARG A 26 12.13 -0.53 -4.80
CA ARG A 26 11.03 0.45 -4.83
C ARG A 26 9.70 -0.27 -5.05
N PRO A 27 8.76 -0.21 -4.10
CA PRO A 27 7.46 -0.83 -4.29
C PRO A 27 6.64 -0.06 -5.33
N ALA A 28 5.82 -0.77 -6.11
CA ALA A 28 4.91 -0.15 -7.08
C ALA A 28 3.78 0.61 -6.36
N SER A 29 3.33 0.08 -5.23
CA SER A 29 2.32 0.71 -4.37
C SER A 29 2.60 0.38 -2.92
N ILE A 30 2.20 1.26 -2.02
CA ILE A 30 2.24 1.02 -0.58
C ILE A 30 0.80 0.98 -0.09
N ASP A 31 0.44 -0.13 0.56
CA ASP A 31 -0.92 -0.37 1.02
C ASP A 31 -1.20 0.34 2.35
N TYR A 32 -0.17 0.47 3.20
CA TYR A 32 -0.34 0.98 4.56
C TYR A 32 0.98 1.44 5.17
N TYR A 33 0.92 2.50 5.96
CA TYR A 33 2.00 3.01 6.78
C TYR A 33 1.61 2.93 8.25
N GLY A 34 2.48 2.36 9.07
CA GLY A 34 2.36 2.35 10.52
C GLY A 34 3.54 3.02 11.19
N ILE A 35 3.33 3.65 12.33
CA ILE A 35 4.38 4.15 13.20
C ILE A 35 4.50 3.21 14.40
N ILE A 36 5.73 2.78 14.69
CA ILE A 36 6.03 1.93 15.84
C ILE A 36 6.73 2.79 16.88
N ILE A 37 6.11 2.88 18.05
CA ILE A 37 6.68 3.52 19.23
C ILE A 37 7.06 2.45 20.26
N ASN A 38 7.99 2.79 21.14
CA ASN A 38 8.52 1.86 22.15
C ASN A 38 9.14 0.59 21.54
N SER A 39 9.81 0.71 20.40
CA SER A 39 10.38 -0.42 19.66
C SER A 39 11.41 -1.24 20.46
N GLY A 40 12.03 -0.65 21.48
CA GLY A 40 12.97 -1.33 22.38
C GLY A 40 12.34 -2.02 23.58
N THR A 41 11.01 -2.02 23.71
CA THR A 41 10.30 -2.63 24.85
C THR A 41 9.71 -3.99 24.49
N SER A 42 9.27 -4.73 25.51
CA SER A 42 8.57 -6.02 25.32
C SER A 42 7.20 -5.88 24.61
N GLN A 43 6.66 -4.67 24.55
CA GLN A 43 5.37 -4.38 23.93
C GLN A 43 5.45 -3.14 23.02
N PRO A 44 6.03 -3.30 21.81
CA PRO A 44 6.00 -2.22 20.82
C PRO A 44 4.57 -1.96 20.36
N LEU A 45 4.20 -0.69 20.26
CA LEU A 45 2.88 -0.28 19.80
C LEU A 45 2.98 0.22 18.37
N GLU A 46 2.20 -0.39 17.47
CA GLU A 46 2.09 0.04 16.08
C GLU A 46 0.75 0.78 15.87
N LEU A 47 0.83 2.01 15.41
CA LEU A 47 -0.32 2.87 15.14
C LEU A 47 -0.38 3.23 13.66
N PRO A 48 -1.59 3.41 13.08
CA PRO A 48 -1.72 3.85 11.70
C PRO A 48 -1.19 5.27 11.52
N LEU A 49 -0.48 5.52 10.41
CA LEU A 49 -0.15 6.85 9.94
C LEU A 49 -1.18 7.35 8.95
N TRP A 50 -1.52 8.61 9.03
CA TRP A 50 -2.31 9.28 8.01
C TRP A 50 -1.47 9.48 6.75
N VAL A 51 -2.02 9.17 5.59
CA VAL A 51 -1.35 9.43 4.31
C VAL A 51 -1.87 10.75 3.77
N TYR A 52 -1.00 11.75 3.72
CA TYR A 52 -1.35 13.06 3.18
C TYR A 52 -1.36 13.03 1.66
N THR A 53 -2.39 13.59 1.07
CA THR A 53 -2.36 13.97 -0.35
C THR A 53 -1.47 15.19 -0.53
N GLU A 54 -1.11 15.52 -1.77
CA GLU A 54 -0.35 16.74 -2.04
C GLU A 54 -1.08 18.00 -1.56
N SER A 55 -2.39 18.06 -1.72
CA SER A 55 -3.22 19.16 -1.23
C SER A 55 -3.18 19.27 0.30
N ASP A 56 -3.37 18.15 1.01
CA ASP A 56 -3.32 18.14 2.46
C ASP A 56 -1.94 18.57 2.98
N TRP A 57 -0.88 18.13 2.28
CA TRP A 57 0.48 18.51 2.62
C TRP A 57 0.74 20.01 2.44
N GLN A 58 0.20 20.61 1.37
CA GLN A 58 0.32 22.05 1.10
C GLN A 58 -0.42 22.90 2.15
N GLU A 59 -1.54 22.41 2.67
CA GLU A 59 -2.34 23.10 3.69
C GLU A 59 -1.68 23.16 5.07
N ILE A 60 -0.65 22.33 5.34
CA ILE A 60 0.08 22.37 6.62
C ILE A 60 0.88 23.67 6.71
N PRO A 61 0.53 24.60 7.63
CA PRO A 61 1.16 25.93 7.68
C PRO A 61 2.57 25.87 8.23
N VAL A 62 2.85 24.99 9.18
CA VAL A 62 4.19 24.84 9.80
C VAL A 62 4.66 23.40 9.64
N LYS A 63 5.49 23.18 8.63
CA LYS A 63 6.01 21.84 8.28
C LYS A 63 7.10 21.34 9.20
N SER A 64 7.79 22.25 9.93
CA SER A 64 8.92 21.95 10.81
C SER A 64 8.53 21.67 12.27
N ILE A 65 7.24 21.54 12.57
CA ILE A 65 6.79 21.17 13.92
C ILE A 65 7.38 19.80 14.28
N GLN A 66 7.91 19.70 15.48
CA GLN A 66 8.50 18.47 16.01
C GLN A 66 7.55 17.82 17.03
N SER A 67 7.53 16.50 17.02
CA SER A 67 6.78 15.69 18.00
C SER A 67 7.51 14.37 18.26
N SER A 68 7.26 13.79 19.42
CA SER A 68 7.76 12.45 19.74
C SER A 68 7.17 11.37 18.83
N MET A 69 6.02 11.64 18.20
CA MET A 69 5.33 10.71 17.34
C MET A 69 4.84 11.43 16.08
N PRO A 70 5.33 11.05 14.88
CA PRO A 70 4.73 11.45 13.63
C PRO A 70 3.30 10.97 13.51
N GLN A 71 2.41 11.78 12.95
CA GLN A 71 0.99 11.48 12.78
C GLN A 71 0.65 11.07 11.36
N GLY A 72 1.45 11.54 10.41
CA GLY A 72 1.22 11.22 9.02
C GLY A 72 2.48 11.26 8.17
N VAL A 73 2.33 10.82 6.95
CA VAL A 73 3.37 10.75 5.92
C VAL A 73 2.84 11.28 4.61
N TRP A 74 3.62 12.08 3.93
CA TRP A 74 3.42 12.45 2.54
C TRP A 74 4.42 11.69 1.68
N ASP A 75 3.92 11.04 0.63
CA ASP A 75 4.68 10.21 -0.29
C ASP A 75 4.63 10.87 -1.67
N ASP A 76 5.79 11.27 -2.19
CA ASP A 76 5.91 11.97 -3.48
C ASP A 76 5.85 11.04 -4.69
N ASP A 77 5.87 9.72 -4.46
CA ASP A 77 5.92 8.69 -5.51
C ASP A 77 7.02 8.91 -6.58
N GLY A 78 8.09 9.63 -6.23
CA GLY A 78 9.18 10.01 -7.12
C GLY A 78 9.95 8.83 -7.74
N PHE A 79 10.73 9.10 -8.78
CA PHE A 79 11.62 8.15 -9.44
C PHE A 79 13.01 8.78 -9.64
N PRO A 80 14.11 8.07 -9.43
CA PRO A 80 14.26 6.63 -9.11
C PRO A 80 13.97 6.28 -7.65
N TRP A 81 14.03 7.24 -6.75
CA TRP A 81 13.73 7.07 -5.35
C TRP A 81 12.45 7.80 -4.99
N ARG A 82 11.65 7.18 -4.14
CA ARG A 82 10.44 7.73 -3.55
C ARG A 82 10.83 8.47 -2.26
N THR A 83 10.28 9.66 -2.03
CA THR A 83 10.55 10.42 -0.81
C THR A 83 9.35 10.34 0.12
N LEU A 84 9.57 9.86 1.33
CA LEU A 84 8.60 9.80 2.40
C LEU A 84 8.86 10.94 3.38
N THR A 85 7.93 11.88 3.47
CA THR A 85 8.05 13.04 4.36
C THR A 85 7.10 12.91 5.52
N PHE A 86 7.63 12.79 6.74
CA PHE A 86 6.86 12.60 7.96
C PHE A 86 6.50 13.93 8.61
N TRP A 87 5.28 14.00 9.14
CA TRP A 87 4.83 15.17 9.89
C TRP A 87 4.00 14.74 11.12
N PRO A 88 4.23 15.35 12.28
CA PRO A 88 5.36 16.20 12.68
C PRO A 88 6.72 15.50 12.54
N VAL A 89 7.80 16.30 12.52
CA VAL A 89 9.17 15.77 12.46
C VAL A 89 9.48 14.97 13.74
N PRO A 90 9.99 13.74 13.65
CA PRO A 90 10.29 12.94 14.83
C PRO A 90 11.38 13.57 15.68
N ASN A 91 11.16 13.73 16.99
CA ASN A 91 12.14 14.23 17.94
C ASN A 91 12.48 13.25 19.07
N ALA A 92 11.97 12.02 18.99
CA ALA A 92 12.25 10.95 19.95
C ALA A 92 13.06 9.81 19.31
N SER A 93 13.89 9.16 20.10
CA SER A 93 14.63 7.97 19.69
C SER A 93 13.72 6.72 19.73
N GLY A 94 14.07 5.69 18.94
CA GLY A 94 13.36 4.41 18.96
C GLY A 94 12.01 4.43 18.24
N VAL A 95 11.71 5.49 17.49
CA VAL A 95 10.55 5.55 16.62
C VAL A 95 10.89 4.85 15.30
N GLN A 96 10.00 3.98 14.83
CA GLN A 96 10.19 3.24 13.59
C GLN A 96 8.96 3.38 12.71
N VAL A 97 9.15 3.31 11.40
CA VAL A 97 8.05 3.20 10.44
C VAL A 97 7.92 1.77 9.95
N ALA A 98 6.70 1.24 9.92
CA ALA A 98 6.34 -0.01 9.29
C ALA A 98 5.66 0.29 7.96
N ILE A 99 6.20 -0.25 6.87
CA ILE A 99 5.68 -0.08 5.52
C ILE A 99 5.12 -1.43 5.06
N TYR A 100 3.87 -1.43 4.64
CA TYR A 100 3.19 -2.59 4.09
C TYR A 100 2.97 -2.39 2.60
N ASN A 101 3.65 -3.17 1.82
CA ASN A 101 3.59 -3.12 0.37
C ASN A 101 3.34 -4.50 -0.22
N GLY A 102 2.65 -4.54 -1.33
CA GLY A 102 2.58 -5.73 -2.16
C GLY A 102 3.97 -6.04 -2.73
N VAL A 103 4.42 -7.28 -2.57
CA VAL A 103 5.66 -7.73 -3.21
C VAL A 103 5.32 -8.10 -4.65
N LEU A 104 6.01 -7.48 -5.60
CA LEU A 104 5.91 -7.86 -6.99
C LEU A 104 6.44 -9.28 -7.17
N LEU A 105 5.82 -10.04 -8.07
CA LEU A 105 6.34 -11.34 -8.47
C LEU A 105 7.76 -11.17 -9.02
N SER A 106 8.66 -12.08 -8.65
CA SER A 106 10.03 -12.07 -9.16
C SER A 106 10.04 -12.13 -10.69
N GLN A 107 10.87 -11.30 -11.31
CA GLN A 107 11.10 -11.38 -12.74
C GLN A 107 11.92 -12.63 -13.08
N PHE A 108 11.68 -13.17 -14.27
CA PHE A 108 12.54 -14.20 -14.81
C PHE A 108 13.87 -13.57 -15.23
N THR A 109 14.94 -13.86 -14.49
CA THR A 109 16.27 -13.35 -14.81
C THR A 109 16.94 -14.14 -15.92
N ASP A 110 16.64 -15.43 -16.00
CA ASP A 110 17.10 -16.35 -17.03
C ASP A 110 16.14 -17.56 -17.19
N ALA A 111 16.34 -18.34 -18.26
CA ALA A 111 15.50 -19.51 -18.58
C ALA A 111 15.65 -20.68 -17.58
N THR A 112 16.65 -20.66 -16.70
CA THR A 112 16.94 -21.72 -15.73
C THR A 112 16.38 -21.41 -14.36
N THR A 113 15.92 -20.20 -14.11
CA THR A 113 15.39 -19.76 -12.81
C THR A 113 14.10 -20.51 -12.46
N LYS A 114 14.14 -21.27 -11.36
CA LYS A 114 12.97 -21.99 -10.83
C LYS A 114 12.15 -21.03 -9.97
N LEU A 115 10.96 -20.68 -10.43
CA LEU A 115 10.01 -19.89 -9.67
C LEU A 115 8.88 -20.76 -9.16
N GLN A 116 8.48 -20.54 -7.90
CA GLN A 116 7.32 -21.20 -7.32
C GLN A 116 6.10 -20.26 -7.41
N PHE A 117 5.13 -20.64 -8.22
CA PHE A 117 3.87 -19.93 -8.35
C PHE A 117 2.71 -20.78 -7.81
N PRO A 118 1.66 -20.14 -7.29
CA PRO A 118 0.39 -20.83 -7.07
C PRO A 118 -0.14 -21.46 -8.37
N PRO A 119 -0.84 -22.59 -8.31
CA PRO A 119 -1.25 -23.36 -9.52
C PRO A 119 -2.01 -22.55 -10.58
N ALA A 120 -2.85 -21.58 -10.16
CA ALA A 120 -3.61 -20.73 -11.07
C ALA A 120 -2.72 -19.86 -11.96
N TYR A 121 -1.55 -19.44 -11.47
CA TYR A 121 -0.61 -18.59 -12.21
C TYR A 121 0.02 -19.31 -13.39
N LEU A 122 0.32 -20.60 -13.26
CA LEU A 122 0.91 -21.39 -14.36
C LEU A 122 -0.02 -21.43 -15.57
N LYS A 123 -1.32 -21.63 -15.35
CA LYS A 123 -2.32 -21.61 -16.42
C LYS A 123 -2.38 -20.22 -17.09
N CYS A 124 -2.40 -19.17 -16.30
CA CYS A 124 -2.44 -17.81 -16.81
C CYS A 124 -1.20 -17.48 -17.66
N ILE A 125 0.00 -17.76 -17.16
CA ILE A 125 1.25 -17.51 -17.87
C ILE A 125 1.28 -18.28 -19.20
N ARG A 126 0.94 -19.58 -19.18
CA ARG A 126 0.93 -20.42 -20.37
C ARG A 126 0.04 -19.87 -21.49
N TYR A 127 -1.21 -19.56 -21.19
CA TYR A 127 -2.16 -19.13 -22.21
C TYR A 127 -1.94 -17.69 -22.67
N ASN A 128 -1.55 -16.78 -21.78
CA ASN A 128 -1.23 -15.42 -22.18
C ASN A 128 0.06 -15.37 -23.00
N LEU A 129 1.10 -16.14 -22.63
CA LEU A 129 2.32 -16.26 -23.44
C LEU A 129 2.02 -16.82 -24.83
N ALA A 130 1.12 -17.81 -24.95
CA ALA A 130 0.72 -18.34 -26.24
C ALA A 130 0.01 -17.30 -27.13
N VAL A 131 -0.78 -16.40 -26.52
CA VAL A 131 -1.41 -15.27 -27.22
C VAL A 131 -0.36 -14.26 -27.68
N ASP A 132 0.57 -13.90 -26.81
CA ASP A 132 1.63 -12.92 -27.11
C ASP A 132 2.56 -13.43 -28.22
N LEU A 133 2.97 -14.70 -28.16
CA LEU A 133 3.84 -15.31 -29.17
C LEU A 133 3.16 -15.52 -30.53
N ALA A 134 1.83 -15.64 -30.57
CA ALA A 134 1.11 -15.85 -31.82
C ALA A 134 1.26 -14.68 -32.82
N GLY A 135 1.61 -13.48 -32.34
CA GLY A 135 1.93 -12.32 -33.18
C GLY A 135 3.31 -12.40 -33.85
N GLU A 136 4.26 -13.11 -33.25
CA GLU A 136 5.64 -13.22 -33.71
C GLU A 136 5.89 -14.50 -34.52
N PHE A 137 5.15 -15.56 -34.21
CA PHE A 137 5.29 -16.85 -34.87
C PHE A 137 4.03 -17.16 -35.71
N PRO A 138 4.18 -17.65 -36.95
CA PRO A 138 3.05 -18.00 -37.79
C PRO A 138 2.33 -19.24 -37.27
N GLY A 139 1.49 -19.05 -36.28
CA GLY A 139 0.63 -20.07 -35.68
C GLY A 139 -0.83 -19.65 -35.72
N GLN A 140 -1.76 -20.61 -35.90
CA GLN A 140 -3.18 -20.29 -35.81
C GLN A 140 -3.59 -20.05 -34.37
N LEU A 141 -3.88 -18.81 -34.00
CA LEU A 141 -4.48 -18.48 -32.74
C LEU A 141 -5.96 -18.93 -32.73
N THR A 142 -6.25 -20.00 -32.02
CA THR A 142 -7.61 -20.48 -31.88
C THR A 142 -8.38 -19.63 -30.86
N GLN A 143 -9.63 -19.27 -31.17
CA GLN A 143 -10.52 -18.52 -30.24
C GLN A 143 -10.58 -19.17 -28.84
N ALA A 144 -10.46 -20.51 -28.78
CA ALA A 144 -10.40 -21.24 -27.51
C ALA A 144 -9.19 -20.85 -26.64
N ILE A 145 -8.01 -20.60 -27.25
CA ILE A 145 -6.80 -20.17 -26.52
C ILE A 145 -7.01 -18.76 -25.97
N VAL A 146 -7.58 -17.85 -26.75
CA VAL A 146 -7.88 -16.48 -26.33
C VAL A 146 -8.87 -16.46 -25.16
N SER A 147 -9.94 -17.24 -25.24
CA SER A 147 -10.94 -17.35 -24.17
C SER A 147 -10.34 -17.93 -22.88
N GLN A 148 -9.46 -18.94 -22.99
CA GLN A 148 -8.75 -19.52 -21.84
C GLN A 148 -7.76 -18.52 -21.20
N ALA A 149 -7.07 -17.72 -22.01
CA ALA A 149 -6.18 -16.67 -21.50
C ALA A 149 -6.96 -15.61 -20.70
N ALA A 150 -8.06 -15.12 -21.27
CA ALA A 150 -8.93 -14.15 -20.62
C ALA A 150 -9.53 -14.69 -19.31
N SER A 151 -10.05 -15.93 -19.34
CA SER A 151 -10.61 -16.60 -18.17
C SER A 151 -9.56 -16.79 -17.05
N ALA A 152 -8.36 -17.27 -17.39
CA ALA A 152 -7.29 -17.47 -16.43
C ALA A 152 -6.82 -16.14 -15.80
N LYS A 153 -6.74 -15.05 -16.59
CA LYS A 153 -6.42 -13.71 -16.11
C LYS A 153 -7.50 -13.16 -15.17
N ALA A 154 -8.79 -13.41 -15.48
CA ALA A 154 -9.90 -13.00 -14.63
C ALA A 154 -9.86 -13.70 -13.25
N ILE A 155 -9.57 -15.01 -13.22
CA ILE A 155 -9.44 -15.79 -11.98
C ILE A 155 -8.36 -15.19 -11.08
N ILE A 156 -7.17 -14.89 -11.62
CA ILE A 156 -6.07 -14.29 -10.83
C ILE A 156 -6.46 -12.90 -10.32
N LYS A 157 -7.07 -12.07 -11.16
CA LYS A 157 -7.56 -10.76 -10.73
C LYS A 157 -8.53 -10.87 -9.56
N THR A 158 -9.47 -11.80 -9.63
CA THR A 158 -10.46 -12.02 -8.56
C THR A 158 -9.80 -12.52 -7.26
N GLN A 159 -8.83 -13.44 -7.36
CA GLN A 159 -8.10 -13.93 -6.19
C GLN A 159 -7.24 -12.86 -5.52
N ASN A 160 -6.70 -11.92 -6.30
CA ASN A 160 -5.86 -10.83 -5.79
C ASN A 160 -6.65 -9.59 -5.38
N LEU A 161 -7.96 -9.54 -5.65
CA LEU A 161 -8.83 -8.47 -5.19
C LEU A 161 -8.96 -8.55 -3.66
N LYS A 162 -8.43 -7.53 -2.99
CA LYS A 162 -8.70 -7.31 -1.56
C LYS A 162 -9.98 -6.48 -1.46
N PRO A 163 -11.12 -7.04 -1.00
CA PRO A 163 -12.32 -6.25 -0.80
C PRO A 163 -12.02 -5.21 0.28
N LEU A 164 -12.19 -3.93 -0.06
CA LEU A 164 -12.14 -2.86 0.93
C LEU A 164 -13.42 -2.95 1.77
N PRO A 165 -13.32 -3.11 3.10
CA PRO A 165 -14.50 -3.04 3.95
C PRO A 165 -15.09 -1.63 3.84
N MET A 166 -16.36 -1.52 3.45
CA MET A 166 -17.08 -0.27 3.57
C MET A 166 -17.18 0.08 5.06
N ARG A 167 -16.55 1.19 5.44
CA ARG A 167 -16.73 1.76 6.76
C ARG A 167 -17.90 2.72 6.67
N CYS A 168 -19.01 2.37 7.32
CA CYS A 168 -20.05 3.35 7.58
C CYS A 168 -19.53 4.39 8.58
N ASP A 169 -19.98 5.64 8.42
CA ASP A 169 -19.73 6.67 9.40
C ASP A 169 -20.17 6.14 10.79
N PRO A 170 -19.29 6.19 11.81
CA PRO A 170 -19.64 5.77 13.17
C PRO A 170 -20.91 6.44 13.71
N MET A 171 -21.23 7.64 13.26
CA MET A 171 -22.48 8.33 13.60
C MET A 171 -23.73 7.62 13.07
N LEU A 172 -23.64 6.91 11.93
CA LEU A 172 -24.75 6.15 11.37
C LEU A 172 -24.94 4.77 12.02
N VAL A 173 -23.92 4.26 12.71
CA VAL A 173 -23.91 2.92 13.30
C VAL A 173 -23.87 2.95 14.82
N SER A 174 -23.89 4.15 15.42
CA SER A 174 -23.85 4.28 16.87
C SER A 174 -25.04 3.58 17.54
N PRO A 175 -24.82 2.57 18.42
CA PRO A 175 -25.90 1.89 19.14
C PRO A 175 -26.60 2.79 20.18
N ARG A 176 -26.15 4.02 20.36
CA ARG A 176 -26.74 5.01 21.28
C ARG A 176 -27.76 5.92 20.60
N GLY A 177 -28.68 5.34 19.81
CA GLY A 177 -30.00 5.94 19.59
C GLY A 177 -30.07 7.33 18.92
N ALA A 178 -29.06 7.76 18.18
CA ALA A 178 -29.20 8.91 17.30
C ALA A 178 -29.91 8.44 16.03
N TYR A 179 -31.22 8.53 15.99
CA TYR A 179 -31.99 8.30 14.78
C TYR A 179 -31.98 9.59 13.96
N TYR A 180 -31.27 9.57 12.84
CA TYR A 180 -31.46 10.58 11.82
C TYR A 180 -32.78 10.31 11.09
N ASN A 181 -33.72 11.23 11.23
CA ASN A 181 -34.97 11.13 10.52
C ASN A 181 -34.87 11.94 9.19
N TRP A 182 -34.63 11.25 8.09
CA TRP A 182 -34.50 11.85 6.78
C TRP A 182 -35.75 12.62 6.30
N LYS A 183 -36.96 12.35 6.88
CA LYS A 183 -38.19 13.07 6.56
C LYS A 183 -38.29 14.43 7.24
N THR A 184 -37.62 14.61 8.36
CA THR A 184 -37.68 15.85 9.16
C THR A 184 -36.33 16.53 9.26
N ASP A 185 -35.29 15.99 8.63
CA ASP A 185 -33.91 16.47 8.67
C ASP A 185 -33.44 16.78 10.12
N ASN A 186 -33.82 15.91 11.04
CA ASN A 186 -33.55 16.12 12.46
C ASN A 186 -32.82 14.93 13.07
N ALA A 187 -31.74 15.19 13.78
CA ALA A 187 -31.01 14.20 14.58
C ALA A 187 -31.45 14.32 16.03
N ASN A 188 -32.24 13.38 16.52
CA ASN A 188 -32.62 13.32 17.91
C ASN A 188 -31.49 12.69 18.74
N PHE A 189 -30.77 13.51 19.45
CA PHE A 189 -29.87 13.09 20.52
C PHE A 189 -30.71 12.87 21.78
N ARG A 190 -30.97 11.63 22.18
CA ARG A 190 -31.43 11.33 23.52
C ARG A 190 -30.19 11.28 24.43
N GLY A 191 -30.09 12.27 25.37
CA GLY A 191 -29.16 12.30 26.46
C GLY A 191 -29.43 11.18 27.48
#